data_6f2a30298912f38c616a67306a03c937
#
_entry.id   6f2a30298912f38c616a67306a03c937
#
_cell.length_a   1.000
_cell.length_b   1.000
_cell.length_c   1.000
_cell.angle_alpha   90.00
_cell.angle_beta   90.00
_cell.angle_gamma   90.00
#
_symmetry.space_group_name_H-M   'P 1'
#
loop_
_entity.id
_entity.type
_entity.pdbx_description
1 polymer ?
#
loop_
_entity_poly.entity_id
_entity_poly.type
_entity_poly.pdbx_seq_one_letter_code
_entity_poly.pdbx_strand_id
1 'polypeptide(L)'
;LEVKDVIKAEARVPCSARLLTPAGQGTSDRTDSLAQIKIRGASSQVYEKKSFALKLAQEAGWLGLAKHQEWVLNAAFVDASMMRHKLSYDLFRSLGTNAAPRYAAASRFIEVELNGKYHGVYLLMQPVDDRLVGFQATNSPATSPAVIYKAVDHEANFGQPGHGGFEQREPDPEKQPFWGPLDELNHFVSQASDQEFFDPAKGIASRLDVDNAIDFHLLVLMTSNLDGITKNYNLIRAGSTTVTPNPKFSFVPWDYDGTFGRNWDSSPVDAKTWLSNRLFDRLLGNPLYKAKYAQRWRELRGKACTTSNLGRMMDENAATLGPAALRNERRWKQLNYADPQALTLANDIRQMKRWTA
;
A
#
# COMPACT_ATOMS: atom_id res chain seq x y z
N LEU A 1 15.70 18.81 2.79
CA LEU A 1 14.53 19.67 2.67
C LEU A 1 14.77 20.98 3.41
N GLU A 2 14.52 22.10 2.72
CA GLU A 2 14.60 23.43 3.30
C GLU A 2 13.22 24.08 3.25
N VAL A 3 12.68 24.42 4.42
CA VAL A 3 11.31 24.93 4.60
C VAL A 3 11.38 26.15 5.52
N LYS A 4 10.83 27.27 5.12
CA LYS A 4 10.78 28.49 5.94
C LYS A 4 9.57 28.53 6.87
N ASP A 5 8.43 28.04 6.38
CA ASP A 5 7.16 28.06 7.09
C ASP A 5 6.98 26.81 7.97
N VAL A 6 6.05 26.88 8.91
CA VAL A 6 5.66 25.73 9.72
C VAL A 6 4.88 24.75 8.84
N ILE A 7 5.36 23.50 8.78
CA ILE A 7 4.68 22.44 8.03
C ILE A 7 3.40 22.05 8.78
N LYS A 8 2.25 22.14 8.12
CA LYS A 8 0.92 21.81 8.65
C LYS A 8 0.27 20.67 7.85
N ALA A 9 -0.84 20.15 8.34
CA ALA A 9 -1.60 19.11 7.67
C ALA A 9 -2.61 19.67 6.65
N GLU A 10 -3.18 20.85 6.96
CA GLU A 10 -4.30 21.45 6.22
C GLU A 10 -3.86 21.99 4.86
N ALA A 11 -2.65 22.53 4.78
CA ALA A 11 -2.15 23.18 3.57
C ALA A 11 -0.69 22.85 3.30
N ARG A 12 -0.32 22.84 2.02
CA ARG A 12 1.06 22.72 1.59
C ARG A 12 1.78 24.05 1.77
N VAL A 13 3.04 24.00 2.20
CA VAL A 13 3.94 25.15 2.28
C VAL A 13 5.09 24.99 1.29
N PRO A 14 5.62 26.09 0.73
CA PRO A 14 6.76 26.04 -0.18
C PRO A 14 8.01 25.45 0.50
N CYS A 15 8.76 24.67 -0.24
CA CYS A 15 10.07 24.15 0.18
C CYS A 15 10.99 23.96 -1.00
N SER A 16 12.28 23.77 -0.74
CA SER A 16 13.23 23.20 -1.69
C SER A 16 13.57 21.76 -1.25
N ALA A 17 13.58 20.85 -2.22
CA ALA A 17 13.94 19.47 -2.02
C ALA A 17 15.23 19.15 -2.77
N ARG A 18 16.20 18.56 -2.07
CA ARG A 18 17.45 18.10 -2.66
C ARG A 18 17.58 16.61 -2.39
N LEU A 19 17.71 15.83 -3.47
CA LEU A 19 18.07 14.43 -3.39
C LEU A 19 19.58 14.29 -3.62
N LEU A 20 20.25 13.56 -2.73
CA LEU A 20 21.66 13.20 -2.83
C LEU A 20 21.77 11.69 -2.87
N THR A 21 22.48 11.16 -3.87
CA THR A 21 22.86 9.75 -3.92
C THR A 21 24.30 9.59 -3.48
N PRO A 22 24.67 8.57 -2.67
CA PRO A 22 26.06 8.33 -2.30
C PRO A 22 26.93 8.12 -3.53
N ALA A 23 28.14 8.67 -3.51
CA ALA A 23 29.15 8.44 -4.55
C ALA A 23 29.43 6.93 -4.66
N GLY A 24 29.37 6.39 -5.88
CA GLY A 24 29.64 4.97 -6.16
C GLY A 24 28.41 4.12 -6.52
N GLN A 25 27.20 4.65 -6.43
CA GLN A 25 25.96 3.97 -6.88
C GLN A 25 25.42 4.53 -8.22
N GLY A 26 26.28 4.79 -9.18
CA GLY A 26 25.95 5.52 -10.41
C GLY A 26 26.32 7.00 -10.26
N THR A 27 26.08 7.80 -11.28
CA THR A 27 26.37 9.24 -11.22
C THR A 27 25.83 9.83 -9.92
N SER A 28 26.66 10.60 -9.20
CA SER A 28 26.23 11.35 -8.01
C SER A 28 25.24 12.43 -8.44
N ASP A 29 24.00 12.02 -8.67
CA ASP A 29 22.97 12.92 -9.16
C ASP A 29 22.41 13.72 -7.98
N ARG A 30 22.86 14.96 -7.92
CA ARG A 30 22.19 15.98 -7.13
C ARG A 30 20.99 16.48 -7.93
N THR A 31 19.81 16.18 -7.46
CA THR A 31 18.58 16.75 -8.02
C THR A 31 18.03 17.79 -7.05
N ASP A 32 18.08 19.04 -7.44
CA ASP A 32 17.44 20.14 -6.73
C ASP A 32 16.07 20.42 -7.36
N SER A 33 15.03 20.53 -6.56
CA SER A 33 13.66 20.78 -7.00
C SER A 33 12.96 21.77 -6.09
N LEU A 34 12.26 22.73 -6.66
CA LEU A 34 11.24 23.47 -5.94
C LEU A 34 10.08 22.52 -5.65
N ALA A 35 9.49 22.62 -4.47
CA ALA A 35 8.45 21.73 -4.03
C ALA A 35 7.50 22.40 -3.04
N GLN A 36 6.46 21.68 -2.70
CA GLN A 36 5.55 22.01 -1.61
C GLN A 36 5.43 20.79 -0.71
N ILE A 37 5.35 21.01 0.60
CA ILE A 37 5.28 19.96 1.60
C ILE A 37 4.12 20.18 2.56
N LYS A 38 3.48 19.10 3.01
CA LYS A 38 2.53 19.11 4.13
C LYS A 38 2.64 17.84 4.96
N ILE A 39 2.19 17.90 6.20
CA ILE A 39 1.98 16.70 7.02
C ILE A 39 0.87 15.88 6.38
N ARG A 40 1.03 14.55 6.39
CA ARG A 40 0.02 13.60 5.91
C ARG A 40 -0.23 12.49 6.95
N GLY A 41 -1.29 11.76 6.70
CA GLY A 41 -1.79 10.68 7.54
C GLY A 41 -3.15 11.03 8.13
N ALA A 42 -3.77 10.07 8.81
CA ALA A 42 -4.95 10.25 9.63
C ALA A 42 -4.50 10.21 11.11
N SER A 43 -4.67 9.07 11.77
CA SER A 43 -4.22 8.85 13.16
C SER A 43 -2.71 9.05 13.36
N SER A 44 -1.89 8.76 12.35
CA SER A 44 -0.42 8.92 12.42
C SER A 44 0.05 10.37 12.58
N GLN A 45 -0.83 11.36 12.44
CA GLN A 45 -0.50 12.76 12.69
C GLN A 45 -0.24 13.07 14.17
N VAL A 46 -0.63 12.21 15.11
CA VAL A 46 -0.34 12.41 16.55
C VAL A 46 1.11 12.10 16.90
N TYR A 47 1.80 11.27 16.10
CA TYR A 47 3.17 10.86 16.39
C TYR A 47 4.17 12.01 16.23
N GLU A 48 5.27 11.96 16.99
CA GLU A 48 6.34 12.98 16.94
C GLU A 48 6.99 13.05 15.55
N LYS A 49 7.33 11.89 14.96
CA LYS A 49 7.89 11.78 13.64
C LYS A 49 6.75 11.77 12.59
N LYS A 50 6.56 12.90 11.93
CA LYS A 50 5.47 13.10 10.96
C LYS A 50 5.81 12.46 9.61
N SER A 51 4.82 11.88 8.97
CA SER A 51 4.86 11.58 7.54
C SER A 51 4.52 12.82 6.72
N PHE A 52 5.12 12.94 5.52
CA PHE A 52 4.91 14.10 4.66
C PHE A 52 4.40 13.72 3.27
N ALA A 53 3.61 14.60 2.69
CA ALA A 53 3.30 14.62 1.27
C ALA A 53 4.12 15.74 0.60
N LEU A 54 4.96 15.37 -0.34
CA LEU A 54 5.83 16.27 -1.09
C LEU A 54 5.33 16.36 -2.53
N LYS A 55 5.15 17.59 -3.04
CA LYS A 55 4.77 17.86 -4.43
C LYS A 55 5.88 18.67 -5.08
N LEU A 56 6.55 18.08 -6.05
CA LEU A 56 7.57 18.75 -6.83
C LEU A 56 6.94 19.74 -7.82
N ALA A 57 7.63 20.83 -8.11
CA ALA A 57 7.20 21.77 -9.15
C ALA A 57 7.19 21.12 -10.54
N GLN A 58 8.09 20.17 -10.78
CA GLN A 58 8.16 19.36 -12.00
C GLN A 58 8.37 17.89 -11.65
N GLU A 59 7.93 17.01 -12.53
CA GLU A 59 8.12 15.58 -12.38
C GLU A 59 9.59 15.18 -12.36
N ALA A 60 9.95 14.32 -11.42
CA ALA A 60 11.29 13.75 -11.34
C ALA A 60 11.23 12.25 -11.02
N GLY A 61 12.13 11.49 -11.63
CA GLY A 61 12.37 10.09 -11.25
C GLY A 61 13.45 10.04 -10.19
N TRP A 62 13.09 9.63 -8.97
CA TRP A 62 14.01 9.55 -7.85
C TRP A 62 14.39 8.10 -7.55
N LEU A 63 15.69 7.84 -7.40
CA LEU A 63 16.24 6.53 -6.99
C LEU A 63 15.74 5.35 -7.85
N GLY A 64 15.62 5.57 -9.17
CA GLY A 64 15.14 4.55 -10.11
C GLY A 64 13.63 4.27 -10.05
N LEU A 65 12.87 5.08 -9.33
CA LEU A 65 11.41 5.08 -9.40
C LEU A 65 10.94 5.88 -10.63
N ALA A 66 9.77 5.53 -11.16
CA ALA A 66 9.17 6.24 -12.28
C ALA A 66 8.97 7.72 -11.95
N LYS A 67 9.08 8.58 -12.98
CA LYS A 67 8.88 10.04 -12.82
C LYS A 67 7.51 10.31 -12.23
N HIS A 68 7.50 11.13 -11.19
CA HIS A 68 6.29 11.57 -10.52
C HIS A 68 6.44 12.98 -9.94
N GLN A 69 5.33 13.69 -9.82
CA GLN A 69 5.29 14.98 -9.15
C GLN A 69 5.01 14.83 -7.66
N GLU A 70 4.14 13.90 -7.30
CA GLU A 70 3.71 13.66 -5.92
C GLU A 70 4.53 12.51 -5.29
N TRP A 71 5.02 12.72 -4.07
CA TRP A 71 5.78 11.73 -3.31
C TRP A 71 5.28 11.65 -1.88
N VAL A 72 5.32 10.45 -1.33
CA VAL A 72 5.04 10.20 0.08
C VAL A 72 6.35 9.94 0.80
N LEU A 73 6.61 10.69 1.87
CA LEU A 73 7.66 10.41 2.83
C LEU A 73 7.01 9.77 4.05
N ASN A 74 6.97 8.43 4.08
CA ASN A 74 6.38 7.69 5.19
C ASN A 74 7.39 7.57 6.32
N ALA A 75 7.00 8.01 7.53
CA ALA A 75 7.86 8.05 8.70
C ALA A 75 8.17 6.68 9.29
N ALA A 76 7.33 5.67 9.03
CA ALA A 76 7.41 4.33 9.63
C ALA A 76 7.59 4.38 11.16
N PHE A 77 6.89 5.29 11.85
CA PHE A 77 7.17 5.58 13.27
C PHE A 77 6.80 4.43 14.19
N VAL A 78 5.70 3.73 13.91
CA VAL A 78 5.24 2.58 14.71
C VAL A 78 5.92 1.26 14.32
N ASP A 79 6.61 1.23 13.18
CA ASP A 79 7.32 0.06 12.66
C ASP A 79 8.82 0.13 13.02
N ALA A 80 9.23 -0.55 14.07
CA ALA A 80 10.64 -0.60 14.49
C ALA A 80 11.56 -1.21 13.42
N SER A 81 11.02 -2.08 12.56
CA SER A 81 11.77 -2.61 11.41
C SER A 81 11.92 -1.62 10.26
N MET A 82 11.07 -0.59 10.20
CA MET A 82 10.98 0.41 9.13
C MET A 82 10.69 -0.20 7.73
N MET A 83 10.48 -1.51 7.63
CA MET A 83 10.39 -2.22 6.35
C MET A 83 9.05 -2.88 6.04
N ARG A 84 8.10 -2.95 6.99
CA ARG A 84 6.85 -3.70 6.81
C ARG A 84 6.05 -3.24 5.59
N HIS A 85 5.90 -1.95 5.37
CA HIS A 85 5.28 -1.39 4.16
C HIS A 85 5.99 -1.87 2.90
N LYS A 86 7.31 -1.63 2.84
CA LYS A 86 8.13 -1.97 1.67
C LYS A 86 8.11 -3.47 1.40
N LEU A 87 8.29 -4.29 2.42
CA LEU A 87 8.29 -5.74 2.30
C LEU A 87 6.96 -6.26 1.76
N SER A 88 5.83 -5.79 2.31
CA SER A 88 4.49 -6.18 1.86
C SER A 88 4.21 -5.76 0.43
N TYR A 89 4.58 -4.55 0.04
CA TYR A 89 4.35 -4.03 -1.31
C TYR A 89 5.24 -4.70 -2.34
N ASP A 90 6.53 -4.91 -2.03
CA ASP A 90 7.46 -5.61 -2.91
C ASP A 90 7.03 -7.06 -3.10
N LEU A 91 6.59 -7.72 -2.03
CA LEU A 91 6.03 -9.06 -2.09
C LEU A 91 4.79 -9.08 -2.99
N PHE A 92 3.79 -8.21 -2.74
CA PHE A 92 2.57 -8.20 -3.55
C PHE A 92 2.86 -8.00 -5.04
N ARG A 93 3.74 -7.06 -5.39
CA ARG A 93 4.16 -6.88 -6.79
C ARG A 93 4.79 -8.13 -7.38
N SER A 94 5.55 -8.89 -6.58
CA SER A 94 6.21 -10.12 -7.03
C SER A 94 5.24 -11.28 -7.30
N LEU A 95 4.00 -11.19 -6.84
CA LEU A 95 2.96 -12.20 -7.12
C LEU A 95 2.37 -12.08 -8.52
N GLY A 96 2.54 -10.93 -9.16
CA GLY A 96 2.05 -10.66 -10.50
C GLY A 96 3.00 -11.10 -11.60
N THR A 97 2.54 -10.93 -12.83
CA THR A 97 3.30 -11.10 -14.07
C THR A 97 3.12 -9.86 -14.94
N ASN A 98 3.87 -9.74 -16.04
CA ASN A 98 3.68 -8.65 -17.00
C ASN A 98 2.26 -8.63 -17.60
N ALA A 99 1.64 -9.81 -17.80
CA ALA A 99 0.28 -9.94 -18.32
C ALA A 99 -0.82 -9.73 -17.25
N ALA A 100 -0.49 -9.93 -15.98
CA ALA A 100 -1.40 -9.79 -14.85
C ALA A 100 -0.67 -9.12 -13.68
N PRO A 101 -0.39 -7.82 -13.76
CA PRO A 101 0.39 -7.11 -12.76
C PRO A 101 -0.35 -7.05 -11.42
N ARG A 102 0.42 -7.02 -10.33
CA ARG A 102 -0.05 -6.71 -8.98
C ARG A 102 0.50 -5.33 -8.61
N TYR A 103 -0.37 -4.34 -8.56
CA TYR A 103 0.02 -2.97 -8.27
C TYR A 103 0.18 -2.75 -6.78
N ALA A 104 1.27 -2.13 -6.38
CA ALA A 104 1.51 -1.61 -5.04
C ALA A 104 2.55 -0.49 -5.11
N ALA A 105 2.55 0.42 -4.15
CA ALA A 105 3.47 1.55 -4.12
C ALA A 105 4.92 1.09 -4.19
N ALA A 106 5.65 1.55 -5.20
CA ALA A 106 7.09 1.36 -5.25
C ALA A 106 7.79 2.32 -4.28
N SER A 107 8.87 1.86 -3.64
CA SER A 107 9.48 2.62 -2.55
C SER A 107 10.98 2.45 -2.43
N ARG A 108 11.62 3.43 -1.75
CA ARG A 108 13.05 3.41 -1.41
C ARG A 108 13.25 3.96 0.00
N PHE A 109 14.19 3.40 0.74
CA PHE A 109 14.64 4.01 1.98
C PHE A 109 15.48 5.24 1.69
N ILE A 110 15.22 6.32 2.42
CA ILE A 110 15.99 7.55 2.37
C ILE A 110 16.24 8.08 3.78
N GLU A 111 17.31 8.82 3.98
CA GLU A 111 17.48 9.66 5.16
C GLU A 111 17.03 11.08 4.82
N VAL A 112 16.29 11.69 5.73
CA VAL A 112 15.79 13.06 5.56
C VAL A 112 16.52 13.99 6.50
N GLU A 113 17.01 15.08 5.94
CA GLU A 113 17.41 16.28 6.68
C GLU A 113 16.35 17.36 6.46
N LEU A 114 15.95 18.02 7.52
CA LEU A 114 15.01 19.13 7.50
C LEU A 114 15.68 20.36 8.10
N ASN A 115 15.87 21.41 7.30
CA ASN A 115 16.54 22.65 7.69
C ASN A 115 17.93 22.39 8.33
N GLY A 116 18.74 21.57 7.66
CA GLY A 116 20.09 21.20 8.11
C GLY A 116 20.17 20.28 9.32
N LYS A 117 19.01 19.77 9.82
CA LYS A 117 18.97 18.83 10.96
C LYS A 117 18.54 17.45 10.49
N TYR A 118 19.26 16.43 10.93
CA TYR A 118 18.89 15.05 10.66
C TYR A 118 17.50 14.74 11.21
N HIS A 119 16.60 14.30 10.34
CA HIS A 119 15.21 14.03 10.68
C HIS A 119 14.87 12.53 10.70
N GLY A 120 15.77 11.67 10.25
CA GLY A 120 15.63 10.22 10.34
C GLY A 120 15.43 9.51 9.00
N VAL A 121 15.23 8.19 9.07
CA VAL A 121 14.92 7.34 7.93
C VAL A 121 13.45 7.46 7.56
N TYR A 122 13.18 7.59 6.28
CA TYR A 122 11.84 7.61 5.70
C TYR A 122 11.74 6.59 4.57
N LEU A 123 10.55 6.12 4.31
CA LEU A 123 10.25 5.39 3.10
C LEU A 123 9.69 6.38 2.07
N LEU A 124 10.49 6.69 1.05
CA LEU A 124 10.04 7.42 -0.14
C LEU A 124 9.16 6.51 -0.96
N MET A 125 7.92 6.89 -1.19
CA MET A 125 6.92 6.05 -1.86
C MET A 125 6.20 6.83 -2.96
N GLN A 126 5.83 6.11 -4.02
CA GLN A 126 4.85 6.59 -4.98
C GLN A 126 3.45 6.57 -4.35
N PRO A 127 2.58 7.54 -4.64
CA PRO A 127 1.16 7.43 -4.29
C PRO A 127 0.49 6.31 -5.08
N VAL A 128 -0.69 5.87 -4.65
CA VAL A 128 -1.58 5.04 -5.48
C VAL A 128 -2.45 6.00 -6.27
N ASP A 129 -2.15 6.15 -7.55
CA ASP A 129 -2.81 7.02 -8.49
C ASP A 129 -2.89 6.37 -9.89
N ASP A 130 -3.43 7.09 -10.85
CA ASP A 130 -3.61 6.66 -12.25
C ASP A 130 -2.29 6.27 -12.93
N ARG A 131 -1.17 6.89 -12.56
CA ARG A 131 0.17 6.61 -13.11
C ARG A 131 0.72 5.29 -12.60
N LEU A 132 0.59 5.03 -11.29
CA LEU A 132 1.02 3.76 -10.69
C LEU A 132 0.34 2.57 -11.35
N VAL A 133 -0.95 2.72 -11.67
CA VAL A 133 -1.78 1.63 -12.23
C VAL A 133 -1.87 1.65 -13.76
N GLY A 134 -1.19 2.62 -14.42
CA GLY A 134 -1.06 2.66 -15.88
C GLY A 134 -2.35 3.02 -16.63
N PHE A 135 -3.30 3.69 -16.01
CA PHE A 135 -4.60 4.03 -16.62
C PHE A 135 -4.52 5.05 -17.76
N GLN A 136 -3.40 5.76 -17.88
CA GLN A 136 -3.22 6.81 -18.91
C GLN A 136 -2.83 6.28 -20.28
N ALA A 137 -2.57 4.98 -20.44
CA ALA A 137 -1.97 4.41 -21.64
C ALA A 137 -2.96 3.89 -22.69
N THR A 138 -4.26 4.22 -22.62
CA THR A 138 -5.23 3.71 -23.60
C THR A 138 -5.38 4.68 -24.79
N ASN A 139 -5.06 4.20 -26.00
CA ASN A 139 -5.28 4.92 -27.25
C ASN A 139 -6.77 4.99 -27.67
N SER A 140 -7.68 4.44 -26.88
CA SER A 140 -9.11 4.43 -27.15
C SER A 140 -9.83 5.46 -26.28
N PRO A 141 -10.74 6.27 -26.85
CA PRO A 141 -11.54 7.20 -26.07
C PRO A 141 -12.31 6.48 -24.96
N ALA A 142 -12.17 6.95 -23.72
CA ALA A 142 -12.90 6.40 -22.60
C ALA A 142 -14.38 6.78 -22.68
N THR A 143 -15.26 5.79 -22.51
CA THR A 143 -16.72 5.99 -22.36
C THR A 143 -17.13 6.21 -20.91
N SER A 144 -16.26 5.84 -19.95
CA SER A 144 -16.34 6.22 -18.54
C SER A 144 -14.94 6.39 -17.96
N PRO A 145 -14.77 7.21 -16.91
CA PRO A 145 -13.45 7.43 -16.32
C PRO A 145 -12.91 6.18 -15.64
N ALA A 146 -11.57 6.13 -15.52
CA ALA A 146 -10.91 5.24 -14.57
C ALA A 146 -11.20 5.70 -13.15
N VAL A 147 -11.23 4.77 -12.20
CA VAL A 147 -11.54 5.08 -10.81
C VAL A 147 -10.51 4.47 -9.85
N ILE A 148 -10.27 5.21 -8.77
CA ILE A 148 -9.53 4.74 -7.60
C ILE A 148 -10.35 5.11 -6.37
N TYR A 149 -10.79 4.10 -5.62
CA TYR A 149 -11.48 4.26 -4.35
C TYR A 149 -10.62 3.72 -3.23
N LYS A 150 -10.34 4.55 -2.23
CA LYS A 150 -9.58 4.16 -1.05
C LYS A 150 -10.52 3.77 0.08
N ALA A 151 -10.37 2.57 0.60
CA ALA A 151 -11.02 2.13 1.83
C ALA A 151 -10.35 2.81 3.02
N VAL A 152 -11.10 3.64 3.73
CA VAL A 152 -10.62 4.49 4.85
C VAL A 152 -11.25 4.15 6.18
N ASP A 153 -12.37 3.43 6.16
CA ASP A 153 -13.12 3.01 7.34
C ASP A 153 -13.55 1.55 7.24
N HIS A 154 -13.88 0.93 8.38
CA HIS A 154 -14.29 -0.47 8.46
C HIS A 154 -15.63 -0.77 7.78
N GLU A 155 -16.40 0.26 7.40
CA GLU A 155 -17.60 0.07 6.58
C GLU A 155 -17.27 -0.38 5.14
N ALA A 156 -16.03 -0.20 4.68
CA ALA A 156 -15.57 -0.69 3.38
C ALA A 156 -15.36 -2.21 3.36
N ASN A 157 -16.35 -2.98 3.84
CA ASN A 157 -16.30 -4.43 4.04
C ASN A 157 -17.22 -5.23 3.09
N PHE A 158 -17.82 -4.56 2.10
CA PHE A 158 -18.78 -5.15 1.14
C PHE A 158 -20.06 -5.72 1.77
N GLY A 159 -20.34 -5.42 3.03
CA GLY A 159 -21.49 -5.94 3.74
C GLY A 159 -22.81 -5.22 3.40
N GLN A 160 -22.73 -4.01 2.88
CA GLN A 160 -23.87 -3.15 2.58
C GLN A 160 -23.75 -2.54 1.18
N PRO A 161 -24.88 -2.18 0.52
CA PRO A 161 -24.89 -1.37 -0.69
C PRO A 161 -24.32 0.03 -0.44
N GLY A 162 -23.93 0.72 -1.52
CA GLY A 162 -23.39 2.08 -1.47
C GLY A 162 -21.86 2.10 -1.30
N HIS A 163 -21.32 3.25 -0.95
CA HIS A 163 -19.88 3.49 -0.89
C HIS A 163 -19.38 3.88 0.51
N GLY A 164 -20.12 3.52 1.56
CA GLY A 164 -19.70 3.74 2.95
C GLY A 164 -18.29 3.19 3.22
N GLY A 165 -17.50 3.96 3.97
CA GLY A 165 -16.11 3.62 4.29
C GLY A 165 -15.10 3.86 3.18
N PHE A 166 -15.50 4.35 2.00
CA PHE A 166 -14.61 4.67 0.89
C PHE A 166 -14.47 6.17 0.64
N GLU A 167 -13.31 6.56 0.17
CA GLU A 167 -13.04 7.87 -0.42
C GLU A 167 -12.69 7.70 -1.90
N GLN A 168 -13.28 8.51 -2.78
CA GLN A 168 -12.84 8.59 -4.17
C GLN A 168 -11.50 9.34 -4.24
N ARG A 169 -10.56 8.78 -4.98
CA ARG A 169 -9.24 9.40 -5.25
C ARG A 169 -9.12 9.84 -6.70
N GLU A 170 -9.63 9.03 -7.61
CA GLU A 170 -9.70 9.32 -9.04
C GLU A 170 -11.09 8.92 -9.57
N PRO A 171 -11.66 9.72 -10.46
CA PRO A 171 -11.27 11.10 -10.78
C PRO A 171 -11.40 12.01 -9.56
N ASP A 172 -10.81 13.23 -9.63
CA ASP A 172 -10.87 14.21 -8.56
C ASP A 172 -12.33 14.41 -8.07
N PRO A 173 -12.68 14.07 -6.82
CA PRO A 173 -14.06 14.05 -6.34
C PRO A 173 -14.72 15.44 -6.31
N GLU A 174 -13.92 16.52 -6.19
CA GLU A 174 -14.44 17.91 -6.20
C GLU A 174 -14.89 18.31 -7.61
N LYS A 175 -14.29 17.73 -8.64
CA LYS A 175 -14.60 18.01 -10.04
C LYS A 175 -15.59 17.01 -10.64
N GLN A 176 -15.45 15.74 -10.27
CA GLN A 176 -16.24 14.67 -10.86
C GLN A 176 -16.52 13.57 -9.83
N PRO A 177 -17.54 13.71 -8.98
CA PRO A 177 -18.03 12.61 -8.16
C PRO A 177 -18.51 11.47 -9.05
N PHE A 178 -17.98 10.27 -8.85
CA PHE A 178 -18.30 9.12 -9.72
C PHE A 178 -18.30 7.79 -8.92
N TRP A 179 -19.38 7.54 -8.21
CA TRP A 179 -19.55 6.40 -7.31
C TRP A 179 -20.23 5.18 -7.94
N GLY A 180 -20.89 5.37 -9.08
CA GLY A 180 -21.71 4.32 -9.71
C GLY A 180 -21.03 2.94 -9.81
N PRO A 181 -19.78 2.82 -10.27
CA PRO A 181 -19.10 1.52 -10.35
C PRO A 181 -18.91 0.83 -9.00
N LEU A 182 -18.59 1.59 -7.95
CA LEU A 182 -18.43 1.06 -6.59
C LEU A 182 -19.76 0.67 -5.97
N ASP A 183 -20.77 1.53 -6.14
CA ASP A 183 -22.13 1.27 -5.65
C ASP A 183 -22.71 -0.01 -6.29
N GLU A 184 -22.48 -0.20 -7.60
CA GLU A 184 -22.85 -1.44 -8.30
C GLU A 184 -22.12 -2.66 -7.71
N LEU A 185 -20.80 -2.57 -7.51
CA LEU A 185 -20.03 -3.67 -6.94
C LEU A 185 -20.50 -4.02 -5.54
N ASN A 186 -20.64 -3.02 -4.66
CA ASN A 186 -21.08 -3.24 -3.26
C ASN A 186 -22.51 -3.77 -3.18
N HIS A 187 -23.41 -3.24 -4.01
CA HIS A 187 -24.78 -3.78 -4.12
C HIS A 187 -24.74 -5.23 -4.56
N PHE A 188 -23.99 -5.54 -5.61
CA PHE A 188 -23.89 -6.91 -6.14
C PHE A 188 -23.32 -7.89 -5.09
N VAL A 189 -22.22 -7.51 -4.43
CA VAL A 189 -21.59 -8.37 -3.40
C VAL A 189 -22.51 -8.59 -2.20
N SER A 190 -23.23 -7.55 -1.77
CA SER A 190 -24.07 -7.63 -0.57
C SER A 190 -25.43 -8.28 -0.81
N GLN A 191 -26.05 -8.10 -2.01
CA GLN A 191 -27.45 -8.43 -2.25
C GLN A 191 -27.69 -9.58 -3.25
N ALA A 192 -26.78 -9.83 -4.21
CA ALA A 192 -26.99 -10.88 -5.20
C ALA A 192 -27.15 -12.27 -4.54
N SER A 193 -28.06 -13.07 -5.06
CA SER A 193 -28.14 -14.49 -4.69
C SER A 193 -26.84 -15.23 -5.03
N ASP A 194 -26.60 -16.40 -4.45
CA ASP A 194 -25.39 -17.17 -4.76
C ASP A 194 -25.38 -17.65 -6.22
N GLN A 195 -26.55 -17.93 -6.79
CA GLN A 195 -26.65 -18.27 -8.21
C GLN A 195 -26.20 -17.13 -9.10
N GLU A 196 -26.62 -15.89 -8.81
CA GLU A 196 -26.21 -14.70 -9.57
C GLU A 196 -24.74 -14.36 -9.32
N PHE A 197 -24.31 -14.46 -8.06
CA PHE A 197 -22.93 -14.10 -7.67
C PHE A 197 -21.88 -15.00 -8.35
N PHE A 198 -22.19 -16.28 -8.51
CA PHE A 198 -21.29 -17.26 -9.15
C PHE A 198 -21.62 -17.54 -10.61
N ASP A 199 -22.51 -16.78 -11.22
CA ASP A 199 -22.78 -16.92 -12.67
C ASP A 199 -21.49 -16.74 -13.46
N PRO A 200 -21.14 -17.69 -14.36
CA PRO A 200 -19.86 -17.66 -15.06
C PRO A 200 -19.71 -16.49 -16.03
N ALA A 201 -20.81 -15.91 -16.53
CA ALA A 201 -20.78 -14.81 -17.51
C ALA A 201 -20.98 -13.44 -16.86
N LYS A 202 -21.88 -13.34 -15.87
CA LYS A 202 -22.35 -12.07 -15.28
C LYS A 202 -22.09 -11.96 -13.79
N GLY A 203 -21.49 -12.97 -13.17
CA GLY A 203 -21.21 -13.02 -11.75
C GLY A 203 -20.01 -12.17 -11.34
N ILE A 204 -19.47 -12.45 -10.17
CA ILE A 204 -18.38 -11.67 -9.56
C ILE A 204 -17.13 -11.60 -10.46
N ALA A 205 -16.82 -12.68 -11.19
CA ALA A 205 -15.68 -12.73 -12.08
C ALA A 205 -15.78 -11.80 -13.31
N SER A 206 -16.97 -11.25 -13.60
CA SER A 206 -17.16 -10.21 -14.63
C SER A 206 -16.89 -8.79 -14.09
N ARG A 207 -16.88 -8.59 -12.78
CA ARG A 207 -16.71 -7.30 -12.07
C ARG A 207 -15.39 -7.14 -11.38
N LEU A 208 -14.78 -8.25 -10.95
CA LEU A 208 -13.59 -8.29 -10.13
C LEU A 208 -12.52 -9.18 -10.79
N ASP A 209 -11.26 -8.75 -10.77
CA ASP A 209 -10.12 -9.63 -10.98
C ASP A 209 -9.99 -10.55 -9.76
N VAL A 210 -10.57 -11.73 -9.86
CA VAL A 210 -10.64 -12.69 -8.76
C VAL A 210 -9.24 -13.21 -8.39
N ASP A 211 -8.33 -13.34 -9.35
CA ASP A 211 -6.98 -13.81 -9.07
C ASP A 211 -6.17 -12.74 -8.31
N ASN A 212 -6.38 -11.45 -8.64
CA ASN A 212 -5.86 -10.35 -7.84
C ASN A 212 -6.47 -10.33 -6.43
N ALA A 213 -7.79 -10.51 -6.31
CA ALA A 213 -8.47 -10.53 -5.02
C ALA A 213 -7.98 -11.67 -4.13
N ILE A 214 -7.74 -12.86 -4.68
CA ILE A 214 -7.13 -13.99 -3.97
C ILE A 214 -5.72 -13.65 -3.49
N ASP A 215 -4.87 -13.09 -4.35
CA ASP A 215 -3.51 -12.69 -3.97
C ASP A 215 -3.52 -11.61 -2.87
N PHE A 216 -4.43 -10.65 -2.96
CA PHE A 216 -4.61 -9.62 -1.93
C PHE A 216 -5.04 -10.23 -0.59
N HIS A 217 -6.06 -11.10 -0.58
CA HIS A 217 -6.53 -11.74 0.64
C HIS A 217 -5.46 -12.64 1.27
N LEU A 218 -4.74 -13.41 0.46
CA LEU A 218 -3.62 -14.23 0.93
C LEU A 218 -2.49 -13.37 1.51
N LEU A 219 -2.21 -12.18 0.96
CA LEU A 219 -1.28 -11.23 1.56
C LEU A 219 -1.77 -10.75 2.92
N VAL A 220 -3.04 -10.35 3.04
CA VAL A 220 -3.64 -9.91 4.32
C VAL A 220 -3.51 -11.00 5.37
N LEU A 221 -3.89 -12.24 5.05
CA LEU A 221 -3.83 -13.38 5.96
C LEU A 221 -2.38 -13.70 6.38
N MET A 222 -1.46 -13.79 5.42
CA MET A 222 -0.06 -14.12 5.68
C MET A 222 0.63 -13.08 6.54
N THR A 223 0.34 -11.80 6.32
CA THR A 223 0.93 -10.71 7.08
C THR A 223 0.15 -10.39 8.36
N SER A 224 -1.05 -10.93 8.53
CA SER A 224 -2.03 -10.57 9.57
C SER A 224 -2.26 -9.08 9.67
N ASN A 225 -2.54 -8.43 8.52
CA ASN A 225 -2.94 -7.03 8.53
C ASN A 225 -4.39 -6.90 9.00
N LEU A 226 -4.59 -6.68 10.31
CA LEU A 226 -5.92 -6.67 10.94
C LEU A 226 -6.85 -5.63 10.31
N ASP A 227 -6.34 -4.46 10.02
CA ASP A 227 -7.09 -3.39 9.39
C ASP A 227 -7.26 -3.60 7.88
N GLY A 228 -6.30 -4.27 7.24
CA GLY A 228 -6.21 -4.41 5.79
C GLY A 228 -7.34 -5.20 5.13
N ILE A 229 -8.20 -5.87 5.91
CA ILE A 229 -9.33 -6.64 5.37
C ILE A 229 -10.59 -5.80 5.18
N THR A 230 -10.76 -4.73 5.93
CA THR A 230 -11.95 -3.88 5.87
C THR A 230 -11.66 -2.43 5.53
N LYS A 231 -10.41 -1.99 5.68
CA LYS A 231 -9.88 -0.69 5.25
C LYS A 231 -8.42 -0.84 4.79
N ASN A 232 -7.71 0.24 4.53
CA ASN A 232 -6.30 0.20 4.16
C ASN A 232 -6.00 -0.58 2.86
N TYR A 233 -6.87 -0.42 1.88
CA TYR A 233 -6.64 -0.85 0.51
C TYR A 233 -7.24 0.17 -0.47
N ASN A 234 -6.88 0.04 -1.73
CA ASN A 234 -7.56 0.75 -2.80
C ASN A 234 -8.20 -0.26 -3.75
N LEU A 235 -9.38 0.08 -4.25
CA LEU A 235 -10.01 -0.56 -5.39
C LEU A 235 -9.73 0.30 -6.61
N ILE A 236 -9.13 -0.30 -7.63
CA ILE A 236 -8.81 0.35 -8.89
C ILE A 236 -9.60 -0.30 -10.02
N ARG A 237 -10.06 0.50 -10.97
CA ARG A 237 -10.74 0.02 -12.18
C ARG A 237 -10.40 0.95 -13.33
N ALA A 238 -9.92 0.40 -14.44
CA ALA A 238 -9.65 1.17 -15.65
C ALA A 238 -10.91 1.85 -16.17
N GLY A 239 -10.75 2.88 -16.98
CA GLY A 239 -11.87 3.49 -17.71
C GLY A 239 -12.48 2.50 -18.71
N SER A 240 -13.79 2.55 -18.90
CA SER A 240 -14.45 1.79 -19.93
C SER A 240 -14.12 2.36 -21.31
N THR A 241 -13.91 1.51 -22.28
CA THR A 241 -13.68 1.87 -23.68
C THR A 241 -14.55 1.01 -24.59
N THR A 242 -14.61 1.30 -25.89
CA THR A 242 -15.30 0.44 -26.85
C THR A 242 -14.66 -0.96 -26.96
N VAL A 243 -13.37 -1.07 -26.68
CA VAL A 243 -12.61 -2.35 -26.70
C VAL A 243 -12.74 -3.09 -25.36
N THR A 244 -12.77 -2.36 -24.25
CA THR A 244 -12.92 -2.90 -22.90
C THR A 244 -14.12 -2.23 -22.22
N PRO A 245 -15.35 -2.62 -22.57
CA PRO A 245 -16.56 -1.95 -22.07
C PRO A 245 -16.79 -2.17 -20.57
N ASN A 246 -16.34 -3.31 -20.02
CA ASN A 246 -16.54 -3.70 -18.62
C ASN A 246 -15.20 -4.06 -17.96
N PRO A 247 -14.33 -3.08 -17.65
CA PRO A 247 -13.10 -3.33 -16.91
C PRO A 247 -13.41 -3.78 -15.48
N LYS A 248 -12.54 -4.65 -14.95
CA LYS A 248 -12.73 -5.26 -13.63
C LYS A 248 -12.03 -4.44 -12.56
N PHE A 249 -12.56 -4.52 -11.34
CA PHE A 249 -11.87 -4.01 -10.17
C PHE A 249 -10.68 -4.89 -9.79
N SER A 250 -9.64 -4.28 -9.25
CA SER A 250 -8.50 -4.94 -8.61
C SER A 250 -8.16 -4.27 -7.30
N PHE A 251 -7.62 -5.03 -6.35
CA PHE A 251 -7.13 -4.53 -5.08
C PHE A 251 -5.68 -4.05 -5.21
N VAL A 252 -5.38 -2.96 -4.50
CA VAL A 252 -4.03 -2.45 -4.27
C VAL A 252 -3.83 -2.27 -2.76
N PRO A 253 -2.87 -2.96 -2.14
CA PRO A 253 -2.64 -2.88 -0.69
C PRO A 253 -2.13 -1.49 -0.29
N TRP A 254 -2.54 -1.06 0.92
CA TRP A 254 -2.11 0.18 1.53
C TRP A 254 -2.04 0.02 3.04
N ASP A 255 -1.11 0.75 3.70
CA ASP A 255 -0.96 0.83 5.16
C ASP A 255 -0.69 -0.52 5.84
N TYR A 256 0.57 -0.98 5.74
CA TYR A 256 1.04 -2.29 6.21
C TYR A 256 2.06 -2.17 7.35
N ASP A 257 2.01 -1.13 8.18
CA ASP A 257 2.92 -0.95 9.32
C ASP A 257 2.60 -1.88 10.50
N GLY A 258 1.32 -2.23 10.70
CA GLY A 258 0.87 -3.22 11.65
C GLY A 258 0.72 -4.61 11.02
N THR A 259 1.84 -5.33 10.80
CA THR A 259 1.86 -6.61 10.08
C THR A 259 2.95 -7.55 10.61
N PHE A 260 3.01 -8.77 10.07
CA PHE A 260 4.00 -9.79 10.42
C PHE A 260 4.06 -10.06 11.92
N GLY A 261 2.87 -10.27 12.53
CA GLY A 261 2.73 -10.66 13.92
C GLY A 261 2.75 -9.52 14.93
N ARG A 262 2.70 -8.28 14.48
CA ARG A 262 2.47 -7.11 15.33
C ARG A 262 1.36 -6.23 14.76
N ASN A 263 0.56 -5.67 15.65
CA ASN A 263 -0.41 -4.64 15.32
C ASN A 263 0.25 -3.25 15.29
N TRP A 264 -0.48 -2.22 14.89
CA TRP A 264 -0.01 -0.81 14.84
C TRP A 264 0.43 -0.25 16.21
N ASP A 265 -0.12 -0.78 17.31
CA ASP A 265 0.24 -0.45 18.69
C ASP A 265 1.38 -1.34 19.24
N SER A 266 2.01 -2.11 18.38
CA SER A 266 3.04 -3.11 18.68
C SER A 266 2.58 -4.31 19.51
N SER A 267 1.29 -4.45 19.79
CA SER A 267 0.74 -5.66 20.42
C SER A 267 0.96 -6.89 19.53
N PRO A 268 1.18 -8.07 20.10
CA PRO A 268 1.30 -9.30 19.33
C PRO A 268 -0.05 -9.67 18.70
N VAL A 269 -0.01 -10.21 17.50
CA VAL A 269 -1.17 -10.74 16.77
C VAL A 269 -1.13 -12.27 16.82
N ASP A 270 -2.31 -12.89 17.05
CA ASP A 270 -2.43 -14.35 16.96
C ASP A 270 -2.43 -14.78 15.47
N ALA A 271 -1.49 -15.65 15.10
CA ALA A 271 -1.37 -16.21 13.75
C ALA A 271 -2.61 -17.03 13.32
N LYS A 272 -3.47 -17.42 14.24
CA LYS A 272 -4.72 -18.12 13.95
C LYS A 272 -5.90 -17.18 13.69
N THR A 273 -5.73 -15.87 13.84
CA THR A 273 -6.78 -14.89 13.58
C THR A 273 -7.21 -14.99 12.12
N TRP A 274 -8.46 -15.38 11.90
CA TRP A 274 -9.05 -15.40 10.57
C TRP A 274 -9.54 -14.00 10.19
N LEU A 275 -9.00 -13.47 9.10
CA LEU A 275 -9.35 -12.15 8.58
C LEU A 275 -10.17 -12.32 7.32
N SER A 276 -11.40 -11.82 7.30
CA SER A 276 -12.29 -11.89 6.15
C SER A 276 -13.28 -10.72 6.13
N ASN A 277 -13.98 -10.56 5.03
CA ASN A 277 -15.12 -9.67 4.88
C ASN A 277 -16.18 -10.33 3.97
N ARG A 278 -17.31 -9.66 3.76
CA ARG A 278 -18.43 -10.23 3.00
C ARG A 278 -18.04 -10.79 1.62
N LEU A 279 -17.15 -10.10 0.89
CA LEU A 279 -16.70 -10.56 -0.42
C LEU A 279 -15.93 -11.89 -0.32
N PHE A 280 -14.94 -11.95 0.57
CA PHE A 280 -14.09 -13.13 0.72
C PHE A 280 -14.82 -14.30 1.37
N ASP A 281 -15.76 -14.05 2.29
CA ASP A 281 -16.63 -15.08 2.84
C ASP A 281 -17.46 -15.76 1.77
N ARG A 282 -18.04 -14.97 0.85
CA ARG A 282 -18.77 -15.52 -0.30
C ARG A 282 -17.89 -16.33 -1.24
N LEU A 283 -16.72 -15.79 -1.60
CA LEU A 283 -15.76 -16.51 -2.46
C LEU A 283 -15.37 -17.86 -1.83
N LEU A 284 -15.01 -17.87 -0.57
CA LEU A 284 -14.58 -19.09 0.15
C LEU A 284 -15.73 -20.05 0.47
N GLY A 285 -16.96 -19.59 0.45
CA GLY A 285 -18.16 -20.42 0.53
C GLY A 285 -18.36 -21.30 -0.70
N ASN A 286 -17.77 -20.94 -1.86
CA ASN A 286 -17.90 -21.71 -3.09
C ASN A 286 -16.71 -22.70 -3.24
N PRO A 287 -16.97 -24.01 -3.44
CA PRO A 287 -15.92 -25.03 -3.54
C PRO A 287 -14.87 -24.77 -4.65
N LEU A 288 -15.30 -24.21 -5.80
CA LEU A 288 -14.38 -23.91 -6.92
C LEU A 288 -13.41 -22.78 -6.53
N TYR A 289 -13.91 -21.71 -5.94
CA TYR A 289 -13.06 -20.61 -5.49
C TYR A 289 -12.18 -21.04 -4.30
N LYS A 290 -12.70 -21.83 -3.38
CA LYS A 290 -11.91 -22.41 -2.29
C LYS A 290 -10.76 -23.27 -2.80
N ALA A 291 -10.99 -24.07 -3.85
CA ALA A 291 -9.95 -24.84 -4.52
C ALA A 291 -8.89 -23.91 -5.17
N LYS A 292 -9.29 -22.82 -5.82
CA LYS A 292 -8.37 -21.79 -6.36
C LYS A 292 -7.50 -21.17 -5.27
N TYR A 293 -8.07 -20.81 -4.12
CA TYR A 293 -7.29 -20.33 -2.97
C TYR A 293 -6.23 -21.34 -2.52
N ALA A 294 -6.64 -22.61 -2.34
CA ALA A 294 -5.74 -23.66 -1.90
C ALA A 294 -4.62 -23.92 -2.92
N GLN A 295 -4.94 -23.90 -4.21
CA GLN A 295 -3.95 -24.03 -5.27
C GLN A 295 -2.98 -22.85 -5.25
N ARG A 296 -3.51 -21.61 -5.24
CA ARG A 296 -2.69 -20.40 -5.26
C ARG A 296 -1.77 -20.31 -4.04
N TRP A 297 -2.28 -20.65 -2.85
CA TRP A 297 -1.46 -20.69 -1.64
C TRP A 297 -0.30 -21.67 -1.76
N ARG A 298 -0.53 -22.89 -2.29
CA ARG A 298 0.55 -23.86 -2.53
C ARG A 298 1.61 -23.32 -3.50
N GLU A 299 1.18 -22.66 -4.57
CA GLU A 299 2.11 -22.01 -5.52
C GLU A 299 2.96 -20.94 -4.84
N LEU A 300 2.32 -20.07 -4.06
CA LEU A 300 3.01 -18.99 -3.34
C LEU A 300 3.98 -19.54 -2.29
N ARG A 301 3.59 -20.55 -1.52
CA ARG A 301 4.46 -21.23 -0.55
C ARG A 301 5.62 -21.98 -1.21
N GLY A 302 5.50 -22.35 -2.46
CA GLY A 302 6.58 -22.95 -3.25
C GLY A 302 7.53 -21.94 -3.91
N LYS A 303 7.19 -20.64 -3.93
CA LYS A 303 7.95 -19.60 -4.66
C LYS A 303 8.13 -18.33 -3.84
N ALA A 304 7.20 -17.38 -3.99
CA ALA A 304 7.33 -16.02 -3.44
C ALA A 304 7.25 -15.99 -1.90
N CYS A 305 6.39 -16.80 -1.30
CA CYS A 305 6.12 -16.85 0.14
C CYS A 305 6.87 -17.97 0.87
N THR A 306 8.01 -18.45 0.34
CA THR A 306 8.85 -19.36 1.11
C THR A 306 9.53 -18.63 2.27
N THR A 307 9.72 -19.31 3.40
CA THR A 307 10.47 -18.77 4.55
C THR A 307 11.85 -18.24 4.14
N SER A 308 12.54 -18.94 3.24
CA SER A 308 13.85 -18.53 2.72
C SER A 308 13.75 -17.22 1.91
N ASN A 309 12.76 -17.09 1.00
CA ASN A 309 12.62 -15.87 0.20
C ASN A 309 12.23 -14.67 1.06
N LEU A 310 11.27 -14.85 1.97
CA LEU A 310 10.86 -13.77 2.89
C LEU A 310 12.01 -13.36 3.81
N GLY A 311 12.76 -14.33 4.34
CA GLY A 311 13.95 -14.07 5.14
C GLY A 311 15.02 -13.28 4.37
N ARG A 312 15.29 -13.67 3.11
CA ARG A 312 16.21 -12.94 2.21
C ARG A 312 15.75 -11.51 1.97
N MET A 313 14.47 -11.29 1.67
CA MET A 313 13.91 -9.93 1.48
C MET A 313 14.07 -9.05 2.73
N MET A 314 13.87 -9.64 3.92
CA MET A 314 14.10 -8.94 5.20
C MET A 314 15.57 -8.58 5.38
N ASP A 315 16.49 -9.50 5.07
CA ASP A 315 17.94 -9.28 5.19
C ASP A 315 18.44 -8.22 4.21
N GLU A 316 17.96 -8.23 2.98
CA GLU A 316 18.28 -7.20 1.97
C GLU A 316 17.81 -5.80 2.39
N ASN A 317 16.59 -5.71 2.93
CA ASN A 317 16.09 -4.44 3.48
C ASN A 317 16.91 -4.00 4.71
N ALA A 318 17.27 -4.92 5.60
CA ALA A 318 18.11 -4.63 6.76
C ALA A 318 19.51 -4.15 6.34
N ALA A 319 20.11 -4.79 5.35
CA ALA A 319 21.40 -4.38 4.79
C ALA A 319 21.33 -2.99 4.15
N THR A 320 20.24 -2.69 3.44
CA THR A 320 20.02 -1.36 2.84
C THR A 320 19.85 -0.27 3.91
N LEU A 321 19.12 -0.56 4.98
CA LEU A 321 18.97 0.34 6.12
C LEU A 321 20.31 0.58 6.84
N GLY A 322 21.09 -0.47 7.05
CA GLY A 322 22.44 -0.41 7.60
C GLY A 322 22.59 0.55 8.81
N PRO A 323 23.64 1.38 8.81
CA PRO A 323 23.87 2.34 9.90
C PRO A 323 22.79 3.42 10.02
N ALA A 324 21.99 3.69 8.97
CA ALA A 324 20.92 4.68 9.01
C ALA A 324 19.83 4.30 10.03
N ALA A 325 19.56 3.00 10.19
CA ALA A 325 18.61 2.51 11.18
C ALA A 325 19.04 2.92 12.61
N LEU A 326 20.31 2.73 12.96
CA LEU A 326 20.84 3.11 14.28
C LEU A 326 20.78 4.62 14.50
N ARG A 327 21.02 5.44 13.45
CA ARG A 327 20.85 6.90 13.54
C ARG A 327 19.41 7.27 13.79
N ASN A 328 18.48 6.60 13.11
CA ASN A 328 17.04 6.81 13.29
C ASN A 328 16.59 6.43 14.71
N GLU A 329 17.01 5.28 15.23
CA GLU A 329 16.69 4.84 16.60
C GLU A 329 17.19 5.81 17.66
N ARG A 330 18.40 6.39 17.48
CA ARG A 330 18.93 7.42 18.39
C ARG A 330 18.14 8.72 18.33
N ARG A 331 17.64 9.08 17.14
CA ARG A 331 16.89 10.33 16.93
C ARG A 331 15.46 10.22 17.43
N TRP A 332 14.83 9.07 17.24
CA TRP A 332 13.43 8.83 17.53
C TRP A 332 13.28 7.62 18.45
N LYS A 333 12.82 7.86 19.65
CA LYS A 333 12.38 6.77 20.53
C LYS A 333 11.01 6.33 20.03
N GLN A 334 10.94 5.13 19.47
CA GLN A 334 9.68 4.58 19.03
C GLN A 334 8.79 4.29 20.24
N LEU A 335 7.53 4.69 20.13
CA LEU A 335 6.53 4.33 21.12
C LEU A 335 6.24 2.84 20.95
N ASN A 336 6.46 2.08 22.01
CA ASN A 336 6.06 0.70 22.11
C ASN A 336 5.07 0.58 23.27
N TYR A 337 3.80 0.40 22.95
CA TYR A 337 2.76 0.30 23.96
C TYR A 337 2.75 -1.05 24.68
N ALA A 338 3.18 -2.14 24.01
CA ALA A 338 3.13 -3.49 24.53
C ALA A 338 4.42 -3.93 25.22
N ASP A 339 5.60 -3.55 24.69
CA ASP A 339 6.91 -3.92 25.23
C ASP A 339 7.98 -2.87 24.88
N PRO A 340 8.20 -1.86 25.71
CA PRO A 340 9.15 -0.80 25.46
C PRO A 340 10.61 -1.23 25.27
N GLN A 341 10.97 -2.45 25.72
CA GLN A 341 12.35 -2.94 25.66
C GLN A 341 12.65 -3.79 24.42
N ALA A 342 11.61 -4.26 23.71
CA ALA A 342 11.78 -5.27 22.65
C ALA A 342 11.98 -4.69 21.25
N LEU A 343 11.68 -3.40 21.01
CA LEU A 343 11.64 -2.85 19.68
C LEU A 343 12.94 -2.15 19.27
N THR A 344 13.93 -2.98 18.94
CA THR A 344 15.05 -2.58 18.08
C THR A 344 14.83 -3.17 16.68
N LEU A 345 15.46 -2.58 15.67
CA LEU A 345 15.46 -3.14 14.30
C LEU A 345 15.79 -4.65 14.32
N ALA A 346 16.85 -5.05 15.03
CA ALA A 346 17.29 -6.44 15.05
C ALA A 346 16.28 -7.39 15.72
N ASN A 347 15.65 -6.98 16.82
CA ASN A 347 14.65 -7.79 17.53
C ASN A 347 13.37 -7.93 16.68
N ASP A 348 12.96 -6.86 16.06
CA ASP A 348 11.74 -6.84 15.27
C ASP A 348 11.89 -7.66 13.97
N ILE A 349 13.05 -7.59 13.30
CA ILE A 349 13.35 -8.48 12.17
C ILE A 349 13.35 -9.96 12.61
N ARG A 350 13.95 -10.29 13.76
CA ARG A 350 13.90 -11.67 14.27
C ARG A 350 12.45 -12.13 14.54
N GLN A 351 11.61 -11.25 15.05
CA GLN A 351 10.19 -11.54 15.26
C GLN A 351 9.47 -11.77 13.94
N MET A 352 9.67 -10.91 12.92
CA MET A 352 9.10 -11.07 11.57
C MET A 352 9.54 -12.38 10.92
N LYS A 353 10.82 -12.77 11.05
CA LYS A 353 11.33 -14.06 10.55
C LYS A 353 10.67 -15.25 11.24
N ARG A 354 10.49 -15.20 12.56
CA ARG A 354 9.75 -16.25 13.28
C ARG A 354 8.28 -16.34 12.85
N TRP A 355 7.66 -15.20 12.58
CA TRP A 355 6.29 -15.15 12.08
C TRP A 355 6.13 -15.87 10.73
N THR A 356 7.09 -15.74 9.83
CA THR A 356 7.04 -16.30 8.47
C THR A 356 7.56 -17.75 8.37
N ALA A 357 8.08 -18.31 9.44
CA ALA A 357 8.57 -19.70 9.50
C ALA A 357 7.42 -20.69 9.64
#